data_319dbd8348090407823276af99dee9ab
#
_entry.id   319dbd8348090407823276af99dee9ab
#
_cell.length_a   1.000
_cell.length_b   1.000
_cell.length_c   1.000
_cell.angle_alpha   90.00
_cell.angle_beta   90.00
_cell.angle_gamma   90.00
#
_symmetry.space_group_name_H-M   'P 1'
#
loop_
_entity.id
_entity.type
_entity.pdbx_description
1 polymer ?
#
loop_
_entity_poly.entity_id
_entity_poly.type
_entity_poly.pdbx_seq_one_letter_code
_entity_poly.pdbx_strand_id
1 'polypeptide(L)'
;MQGIHLTADLSGCRKNLLLMTDKAGLREACVAAVNESGLTVVGDTFVAFPDFEGQPGGVTGTVLLAESHLAIHTWPEQSAVTLDVYVCNFSTDNSKRAAQLIDALSDLFDPAEANPQALQRGEVGAAQGEMTIGHEWLNPHSSYGYRLGPALYREQSPYQRIEVHESPQFGRLFRLDGDYMTSEKEEFFYHEALVHPAAASHGKVKRVLILGGGDGGAAEELL
;
A
#
# COMPACT_ATOMS: atom_id res chain seq x y z
N MET A 1 5.84 -14.08 -7.21
CA MET A 1 4.65 -14.67 -6.56
C MET A 1 3.71 -13.52 -6.26
N GLN A 2 2.51 -13.55 -6.82
CA GLN A 2 1.50 -12.50 -6.58
C GLN A 2 0.43 -13.04 -5.65
N GLY A 3 -0.15 -12.18 -4.83
CA GLY A 3 -1.25 -12.52 -3.94
C GLY A 3 -2.10 -11.30 -3.62
N ILE A 4 -3.28 -11.52 -3.07
CA ILE A 4 -4.14 -10.47 -2.57
C ILE A 4 -4.40 -10.65 -1.08
N HIS A 5 -4.34 -9.56 -0.35
CA HIS A 5 -4.65 -9.49 1.07
C HIS A 5 -5.87 -8.59 1.23
N LEU A 6 -6.96 -9.16 1.66
CA LEU A 6 -8.22 -8.48 1.92
C LEU A 6 -8.41 -8.40 3.42
N THR A 7 -8.78 -7.23 3.92
CA THR A 7 -9.18 -7.05 5.31
C THR A 7 -10.54 -6.39 5.39
N ALA A 8 -11.26 -6.61 6.46
CA ALA A 8 -12.50 -5.89 6.76
C ALA A 8 -12.65 -5.69 8.26
N ASP A 9 -12.86 -4.45 8.66
CA ASP A 9 -13.28 -4.10 10.02
C ASP A 9 -14.79 -3.91 10.02
N LEU A 10 -15.48 -4.75 10.78
CA LEU A 10 -16.93 -4.79 10.88
C LEU A 10 -17.35 -4.20 12.23
N SER A 11 -18.27 -3.25 12.23
CA SER A 11 -18.82 -2.64 13.45
C SER A 11 -20.35 -2.64 13.47
N GLY A 12 -20.92 -2.63 14.68
CA GLY A 12 -22.36 -2.70 14.86
C GLY A 12 -22.97 -3.99 14.28
N CYS A 13 -22.32 -5.13 14.50
CA CYS A 13 -22.80 -6.44 14.07
C CYS A 13 -24.14 -6.77 14.71
N ARG A 14 -25.08 -7.29 13.93
CA ARG A 14 -26.49 -7.52 14.36
C ARG A 14 -26.92 -8.97 14.32
N LYS A 15 -26.23 -9.84 13.59
CA LYS A 15 -26.56 -11.26 13.46
C LYS A 15 -25.48 -12.13 14.06
N ASN A 16 -25.87 -13.35 14.44
CA ASN A 16 -24.98 -14.41 14.91
C ASN A 16 -24.04 -13.98 16.06
N LEU A 17 -24.49 -13.07 16.92
CA LEU A 17 -23.68 -12.53 18.00
C LEU A 17 -23.15 -13.60 18.96
N LEU A 18 -23.83 -14.72 19.10
CA LEU A 18 -23.36 -15.86 19.89
C LEU A 18 -22.04 -16.43 19.36
N LEU A 19 -21.79 -16.36 18.04
CA LEU A 19 -20.52 -16.81 17.46
C LEU A 19 -19.33 -15.98 17.94
N MET A 20 -19.54 -14.75 18.42
CA MET A 20 -18.45 -13.92 18.92
C MET A 20 -17.79 -14.49 20.18
N THR A 21 -18.51 -15.33 20.94
CA THR A 21 -18.02 -15.96 22.19
C THR A 21 -17.98 -17.50 22.09
N ASP A 22 -18.62 -18.08 21.08
CA ASP A 22 -18.61 -19.52 20.83
C ASP A 22 -17.47 -19.93 19.91
N LYS A 23 -16.36 -20.34 20.50
CA LYS A 23 -15.17 -20.81 19.77
C LYS A 23 -15.48 -21.94 18.78
N ALA A 24 -16.33 -22.91 19.15
CA ALA A 24 -16.64 -24.07 18.33
C ALA A 24 -17.50 -23.66 17.12
N GLY A 25 -18.59 -22.94 17.38
CA GLY A 25 -19.46 -22.41 16.34
C GLY A 25 -18.77 -21.48 15.37
N LEU A 26 -17.94 -20.57 15.86
CA LEU A 26 -17.17 -19.67 15.00
C LEU A 26 -16.19 -20.43 14.10
N ARG A 27 -15.50 -21.44 14.67
CA ARG A 27 -14.61 -22.31 13.91
C ARG A 27 -15.37 -23.01 12.77
N GLU A 28 -16.51 -23.63 13.09
CA GLU A 28 -17.33 -24.33 12.09
C GLU A 28 -17.81 -23.39 10.98
N ALA A 29 -18.26 -22.18 11.31
CA ALA A 29 -18.70 -21.18 10.35
C ALA A 29 -17.55 -20.73 9.43
N CYS A 30 -16.36 -20.47 9.98
CA CYS A 30 -15.19 -20.08 9.19
C CYS A 30 -14.74 -21.19 8.23
N VAL A 31 -14.67 -22.44 8.72
CA VAL A 31 -14.28 -23.59 7.89
C VAL A 31 -15.31 -23.85 6.78
N ALA A 32 -16.61 -23.72 7.08
CA ALA A 32 -17.67 -23.84 6.08
C ALA A 32 -17.52 -22.76 4.97
N ALA A 33 -17.37 -21.49 5.36
CA ALA A 33 -17.20 -20.39 4.42
C ALA A 33 -15.97 -20.57 3.52
N VAL A 34 -14.84 -21.04 4.07
CA VAL A 34 -13.64 -21.36 3.28
C VAL A 34 -13.95 -22.43 2.23
N ASN A 35 -14.58 -23.53 2.62
CA ASN A 35 -14.93 -24.63 1.70
C ASN A 35 -15.91 -24.17 0.61
N GLU A 36 -16.92 -23.39 0.96
CA GLU A 36 -17.90 -22.83 0.02
C GLU A 36 -17.27 -21.86 -0.97
N SER A 37 -16.23 -21.11 -0.57
CA SER A 37 -15.47 -20.25 -1.49
C SER A 37 -14.55 -21.02 -2.44
N GLY A 38 -14.40 -22.33 -2.26
CA GLY A 38 -13.55 -23.20 -3.06
C GLY A 38 -12.06 -23.11 -2.71
N LEU A 39 -11.71 -22.59 -1.54
CA LEU A 39 -10.36 -22.64 -0.96
C LEU A 39 -10.17 -23.94 -0.16
N THR A 40 -8.91 -24.34 0.05
CA THR A 40 -8.58 -25.62 0.67
C THR A 40 -8.04 -25.41 2.09
N VAL A 41 -8.77 -25.92 3.08
CA VAL A 41 -8.34 -25.93 4.49
C VAL A 41 -7.23 -26.96 4.69
N VAL A 42 -6.12 -26.56 5.32
CA VAL A 42 -5.03 -27.47 5.72
C VAL A 42 -4.83 -27.55 7.24
N GLY A 43 -5.47 -26.67 7.99
CA GLY A 43 -5.46 -26.68 9.46
C GLY A 43 -6.17 -25.45 10.01
N ASP A 44 -6.43 -25.46 11.32
CA ASP A 44 -7.04 -24.32 12.00
C ASP A 44 -6.65 -24.26 13.48
N THR A 45 -6.76 -23.07 14.06
CA THR A 45 -6.61 -22.83 15.50
C THR A 45 -7.53 -21.71 15.93
N PHE A 46 -8.32 -21.96 16.97
CA PHE A 46 -9.22 -20.96 17.58
C PHE A 46 -9.00 -20.94 19.09
N VAL A 47 -8.97 -19.74 19.67
CA VAL A 47 -8.77 -19.51 21.09
C VAL A 47 -9.84 -18.54 21.59
N ALA A 48 -10.54 -18.92 22.64
CA ALA A 48 -11.44 -18.02 23.36
C ALA A 48 -10.63 -17.21 24.38
N PHE A 49 -10.89 -15.92 24.47
CA PHE A 49 -10.31 -15.07 25.51
C PHE A 49 -11.01 -15.32 26.85
N PRO A 50 -10.32 -15.06 27.98
CA PRO A 50 -10.95 -15.04 29.30
C PRO A 50 -12.09 -14.02 29.35
N ASP A 51 -13.00 -14.22 30.31
CA ASP A 51 -14.04 -13.25 30.61
C ASP A 51 -13.43 -11.87 30.90
N PHE A 52 -14.05 -10.84 30.35
CA PHE A 52 -13.69 -9.45 30.54
C PHE A 52 -14.85 -8.69 31.19
N GLU A 53 -14.61 -8.04 32.34
CA GLU A 53 -15.63 -7.31 33.10
C GLU A 53 -16.90 -8.13 33.42
N GLY A 54 -16.76 -9.45 33.63
CA GLY A 54 -17.85 -10.35 33.95
C GLY A 54 -18.70 -10.77 32.74
N GLN A 55 -18.25 -10.48 31.53
CA GLN A 55 -18.86 -10.95 30.27
C GLN A 55 -17.91 -11.93 29.56
N PRO A 56 -18.43 -12.89 28.80
CA PRO A 56 -17.60 -13.78 27.99
C PRO A 56 -16.69 -12.99 27.03
N GLY A 57 -15.39 -13.33 27.04
CA GLY A 57 -14.43 -12.75 26.11
C GLY A 57 -14.67 -13.18 24.66
N GLY A 58 -14.09 -12.43 23.72
CA GLY A 58 -14.15 -12.75 22.30
C GLY A 58 -13.35 -13.99 21.91
N VAL A 59 -13.32 -14.29 20.63
CA VAL A 59 -12.58 -15.40 20.04
C VAL A 59 -11.60 -14.87 19.00
N THR A 60 -10.38 -15.39 19.02
CA THR A 60 -9.43 -15.24 17.91
C THR A 60 -9.26 -16.57 17.20
N GLY A 61 -9.19 -16.54 15.88
CA GLY A 61 -9.03 -17.75 15.09
C GLY A 61 -8.23 -17.55 13.83
N THR A 62 -7.58 -18.61 13.40
CA THR A 62 -6.92 -18.68 12.10
C THR A 62 -7.25 -20.01 11.43
N VAL A 63 -7.62 -19.94 10.16
CA VAL A 63 -7.74 -21.10 9.28
C VAL A 63 -6.58 -21.04 8.29
N LEU A 64 -5.72 -22.05 8.34
CA LEU A 64 -4.62 -22.22 7.40
C LEU A 64 -5.17 -22.79 6.09
N LEU A 65 -4.83 -22.14 5.00
CA LEU A 65 -5.24 -22.52 3.65
C LEU A 65 -4.03 -23.05 2.87
N ALA A 66 -4.25 -23.93 1.91
CA ALA A 66 -3.20 -24.38 1.01
C ALA A 66 -2.54 -23.19 0.28
N GLU A 67 -3.28 -22.12 0.06
CA GLU A 67 -2.84 -20.90 -0.61
C GLU A 67 -2.47 -19.76 0.35
N SER A 68 -2.76 -19.83 1.65
CA SER A 68 -2.35 -18.90 2.71
C SER A 68 -3.16 -18.98 4.01
N HIS A 69 -4.04 -18.01 4.35
CA HIS A 69 -4.80 -18.03 5.60
C HIS A 69 -6.04 -17.11 5.58
N LEU A 70 -6.97 -17.44 6.49
CA LEU A 70 -7.99 -16.56 7.03
C LEU A 70 -7.65 -16.31 8.51
N ALA A 71 -7.70 -15.07 8.99
CA ALA A 71 -7.73 -14.75 10.41
C ALA A 71 -9.01 -13.98 10.76
N ILE A 72 -9.53 -14.21 11.98
CA ILE A 72 -10.71 -13.55 12.51
C ILE A 72 -10.52 -13.25 13.99
N HIS A 73 -10.97 -12.06 14.40
CA HIS A 73 -11.03 -11.67 15.80
C HIS A 73 -12.40 -11.07 16.09
N THR A 74 -13.01 -11.47 17.20
CA THR A 74 -14.32 -10.96 17.62
C THR A 74 -14.20 -10.15 18.90
N TRP A 75 -14.99 -9.09 18.98
CA TRP A 75 -15.03 -8.12 20.07
C TRP A 75 -16.48 -7.97 20.52
N PRO A 76 -17.01 -8.92 21.32
CA PRO A 76 -18.43 -8.93 21.69
C PRO A 76 -18.87 -7.66 22.41
N GLU A 77 -18.00 -7.07 23.25
CA GLU A 77 -18.23 -5.83 23.99
C GLU A 77 -18.38 -4.60 23.08
N GLN A 78 -17.88 -4.69 21.85
CA GLN A 78 -17.96 -3.62 20.85
C GLN A 78 -18.91 -3.96 19.70
N SER A 79 -19.50 -5.17 19.73
CA SER A 79 -20.27 -5.73 18.59
C SER A 79 -19.48 -5.63 17.28
N ALA A 80 -18.19 -5.95 17.32
CA ALA A 80 -17.24 -5.79 16.23
C ALA A 80 -16.52 -7.09 15.88
N VAL A 81 -16.10 -7.21 14.61
CA VAL A 81 -15.30 -8.31 14.09
C VAL A 81 -14.25 -7.77 13.14
N THR A 82 -13.02 -8.24 13.23
CA THR A 82 -11.99 -7.97 12.23
C THR A 82 -11.67 -9.23 11.44
N LEU A 83 -11.60 -9.08 10.12
CA LEU A 83 -11.35 -10.15 9.16
C LEU A 83 -10.08 -9.86 8.38
N ASP A 84 -9.33 -10.92 8.11
CA ASP A 84 -8.08 -10.89 7.36
C ASP A 84 -8.01 -12.14 6.48
N VAL A 85 -8.02 -11.97 5.16
CA VAL A 85 -7.93 -13.05 4.17
C VAL A 85 -6.77 -12.78 3.24
N TYR A 86 -5.73 -13.57 3.34
CA TYR A 86 -4.62 -13.53 2.40
C TYR A 86 -4.60 -14.79 1.54
N VAL A 87 -4.52 -14.62 0.22
CA VAL A 87 -4.33 -15.71 -0.71
C VAL A 87 -3.18 -15.43 -1.68
N CYS A 88 -2.41 -16.47 -1.96
CA CYS A 88 -1.36 -16.48 -2.95
C CYS A 88 -1.91 -16.99 -4.30
N ASN A 89 -1.56 -16.33 -5.39
CA ASN A 89 -1.96 -16.69 -6.75
C ASN A 89 -0.83 -17.47 -7.48
N PHE A 90 -0.24 -18.45 -6.79
CA PHE A 90 0.90 -19.19 -7.33
C PHE A 90 0.51 -20.14 -8.48
N SER A 91 -0.52 -20.96 -8.27
CA SER A 91 -0.97 -21.97 -9.23
C SER A 91 -2.19 -21.52 -10.02
N THR A 92 -3.02 -20.67 -9.43
CA THR A 92 -4.23 -20.12 -10.02
C THR A 92 -4.56 -18.79 -9.37
N ASP A 93 -5.37 -17.96 -10.03
CA ASP A 93 -5.87 -16.72 -9.45
C ASP A 93 -7.00 -17.02 -8.44
N ASN A 94 -6.68 -16.86 -7.16
CA ASN A 94 -7.60 -17.06 -6.05
C ASN A 94 -8.28 -15.76 -5.58
N SER A 95 -8.03 -14.63 -6.24
CA SER A 95 -8.54 -13.32 -5.81
C SER A 95 -10.06 -13.28 -5.69
N LYS A 96 -10.76 -13.91 -6.64
CA LYS A 96 -12.22 -13.99 -6.62
C LYS A 96 -12.74 -14.86 -5.45
N ARG A 97 -12.03 -15.95 -5.13
CA ARG A 97 -12.39 -16.83 -4.00
C ARG A 97 -12.18 -16.13 -2.67
N ALA A 98 -11.10 -15.37 -2.54
CA ALA A 98 -10.83 -14.55 -1.35
C ALA A 98 -11.90 -13.47 -1.14
N ALA A 99 -12.34 -12.80 -2.22
CA ALA A 99 -13.43 -11.83 -2.16
C ALA A 99 -14.74 -12.50 -1.71
N GLN A 100 -15.10 -13.66 -2.28
CA GLN A 100 -16.28 -14.42 -1.88
C GLN A 100 -16.22 -14.84 -0.41
N LEU A 101 -15.06 -15.24 0.09
CA LEU A 101 -14.87 -15.63 1.49
C LEU A 101 -15.08 -14.43 2.43
N ILE A 102 -14.45 -13.28 2.16
CA ILE A 102 -14.58 -12.13 3.05
C ILE A 102 -15.99 -11.54 3.03
N ASP A 103 -16.66 -11.56 1.87
CA ASP A 103 -18.05 -11.13 1.73
C ASP A 103 -18.99 -12.06 2.54
N ALA A 104 -18.84 -13.37 2.40
CA ALA A 104 -19.65 -14.35 3.13
C ALA A 104 -19.50 -14.23 4.66
N LEU A 105 -18.26 -14.01 5.14
CA LEU A 105 -18.00 -13.80 6.56
C LEU A 105 -18.52 -12.44 7.05
N SER A 106 -18.48 -11.39 6.23
CA SER A 106 -19.06 -10.09 6.55
C SER A 106 -20.58 -10.18 6.66
N ASP A 107 -21.23 -10.85 5.71
CA ASP A 107 -22.68 -11.06 5.69
C ASP A 107 -23.16 -11.90 6.88
N LEU A 108 -22.32 -12.83 7.37
CA LEU A 108 -22.61 -13.65 8.54
C LEU A 108 -22.95 -12.81 9.77
N PHE A 109 -22.26 -11.68 9.96
CA PHE A 109 -22.44 -10.80 11.12
C PHE A 109 -23.38 -9.61 10.86
N ASP A 110 -23.78 -9.35 9.62
CA ASP A 110 -24.66 -8.24 9.23
C ASP A 110 -24.24 -6.90 9.90
N PRO A 111 -23.04 -6.37 9.61
CA PRO A 111 -22.53 -5.17 10.25
C PRO A 111 -23.31 -3.92 9.84
N ALA A 112 -23.42 -2.93 10.74
CA ALA A 112 -23.94 -1.63 10.40
C ALA A 112 -22.97 -0.84 9.51
N GLU A 113 -21.66 -1.03 9.75
CA GLU A 113 -20.57 -0.43 8.97
C GLU A 113 -19.49 -1.50 8.70
N ALA A 114 -18.97 -1.52 7.49
CA ALA A 114 -17.85 -2.33 7.08
C ALA A 114 -16.79 -1.45 6.40
N ASN A 115 -15.52 -1.63 6.77
CA ASN A 115 -14.38 -0.94 6.18
C ASN A 115 -13.46 -1.95 5.48
N PRO A 116 -13.76 -2.33 4.22
CA PRO A 116 -12.94 -3.27 3.47
C PRO A 116 -11.69 -2.59 2.90
N GLN A 117 -10.57 -3.30 2.92
CA GLN A 117 -9.33 -2.88 2.28
C GLN A 117 -8.75 -4.02 1.45
N ALA A 118 -8.01 -3.68 0.41
CA ALA A 118 -7.33 -4.65 -0.45
C ALA A 118 -5.90 -4.21 -0.72
N LEU A 119 -4.95 -5.12 -0.49
CA LEU A 119 -3.54 -4.92 -0.73
C LEU A 119 -2.99 -6.01 -1.64
N GLN A 120 -2.39 -5.64 -2.75
CA GLN A 120 -1.62 -6.58 -3.57
C GLN A 120 -0.30 -6.91 -2.87
N ARG A 121 0.06 -8.21 -2.81
CA ARG A 121 1.26 -8.69 -2.13
C ARG A 121 2.05 -9.66 -3.01
N GLY A 122 3.33 -9.82 -2.65
CA GLY A 122 4.15 -10.90 -3.19
C GLY A 122 4.76 -10.65 -4.56
N GLU A 123 4.83 -9.44 -5.07
CA GLU A 123 5.69 -9.10 -6.20
C GLU A 123 7.15 -9.12 -5.75
N VAL A 124 7.73 -10.32 -5.71
CA VAL A 124 9.17 -10.49 -5.55
C VAL A 124 9.74 -10.82 -6.93
N GLY A 125 10.26 -9.81 -7.59
CA GLY A 125 11.12 -10.00 -8.76
C GLY A 125 10.48 -9.68 -10.10
N ALA A 126 10.70 -8.54 -10.50
CA ALA A 126 11.06 -7.86 -11.73
C ALA A 126 10.64 -6.40 -11.56
N ALA A 127 11.52 -5.49 -11.89
CA ALA A 127 11.33 -4.06 -11.72
C ALA A 127 10.24 -3.48 -12.63
N GLN A 128 9.00 -3.86 -12.36
CA GLN A 128 7.84 -3.02 -12.53
C GLN A 128 7.46 -2.62 -11.10
N GLY A 129 8.28 -1.71 -10.56
CA GLY A 129 8.16 -1.25 -9.20
C GLY A 129 6.79 -0.65 -9.00
N GLU A 130 6.22 -1.04 -7.89
CA GLU A 130 4.97 -0.47 -7.37
C GLU A 130 5.04 1.05 -7.47
N MET A 131 4.08 1.63 -8.20
CA MET A 131 3.95 3.07 -8.33
C MET A 131 3.52 3.62 -6.97
N THR A 132 4.42 4.25 -6.28
CA THR A 132 4.12 4.94 -5.02
C THR A 132 3.79 6.41 -5.27
N ILE A 133 3.14 7.07 -4.31
CA ILE A 133 3.03 8.52 -4.32
C ILE A 133 4.20 9.08 -3.53
N GLY A 134 5.13 9.70 -4.22
CA GLY A 134 6.15 10.53 -3.58
C GLY A 134 5.53 11.87 -3.20
N HIS A 135 5.55 12.21 -1.92
CA HIS A 135 5.05 13.50 -1.43
C HIS A 135 6.20 14.48 -1.24
N GLU A 136 5.93 15.75 -1.53
CA GLU A 136 6.70 16.90 -1.09
C GLU A 136 5.82 17.78 -0.22
N TRP A 137 6.30 18.12 0.98
CA TRP A 137 5.55 18.92 1.94
C TRP A 137 5.81 20.42 1.71
N LEU A 138 4.77 21.15 1.33
CA LEU A 138 4.81 22.60 1.20
C LEU A 138 4.82 23.29 2.57
N ASN A 139 4.12 22.69 3.52
CA ASN A 139 4.04 23.13 4.90
C ASN A 139 3.44 21.98 5.77
N PRO A 140 3.31 22.11 7.11
CA PRO A 140 2.77 21.07 7.97
C PRO A 140 1.34 20.59 7.64
N HIS A 141 0.61 21.31 6.79
CA HIS A 141 -0.80 21.06 6.51
C HIS A 141 -1.10 20.75 5.04
N SER A 142 -0.10 20.86 4.15
CA SER A 142 -0.29 20.60 2.72
C SER A 142 0.92 19.99 2.07
N SER A 143 0.66 19.05 1.17
CA SER A 143 1.67 18.42 0.32
C SER A 143 1.12 18.28 -1.10
N TYR A 144 2.01 18.12 -2.06
CA TYR A 144 1.67 17.56 -3.37
C TYR A 144 2.52 16.31 -3.62
N GLY A 145 2.14 15.53 -4.64
CA GLY A 145 2.87 14.32 -4.91
C GLY A 145 2.65 13.79 -6.31
N TYR A 146 3.65 13.07 -6.79
CA TYR A 146 3.62 12.42 -8.10
C TYR A 146 3.73 10.90 -7.96
N ARG A 147 3.18 10.19 -8.94
CA ARG A 147 3.36 8.74 -9.04
C ARG A 147 4.79 8.45 -9.44
N LEU A 148 5.50 7.75 -8.56
CA LEU A 148 6.87 7.33 -8.72
C LEU A 148 6.92 5.82 -8.98
N GLY A 149 7.63 5.43 -10.01
CA GLY A 149 8.10 4.08 -10.22
C GLY A 149 9.29 3.73 -9.31
N PRO A 150 9.96 2.62 -9.60
CA PRO A 150 11.14 2.21 -8.83
C PRO A 150 12.22 3.29 -8.84
N ALA A 151 12.99 3.34 -7.75
CA ALA A 151 14.19 4.16 -7.73
C ALA A 151 15.22 3.57 -8.71
N LEU A 152 15.57 4.33 -9.73
CA LEU A 152 16.64 4.01 -10.67
C LEU A 152 18.02 4.23 -10.03
N TYR A 153 18.08 5.19 -9.13
CA TYR A 153 19.28 5.53 -8.37
C TYR A 153 18.89 5.99 -6.96
N ARG A 154 19.66 5.60 -5.96
CA ARG A 154 19.53 6.10 -4.58
C ARG A 154 20.88 6.07 -3.90
N GLU A 155 21.26 7.20 -3.33
CA GLU A 155 22.50 7.37 -2.59
C GLU A 155 22.30 8.32 -1.41
N GLN A 156 22.95 8.03 -0.29
CA GLN A 156 23.06 8.94 0.83
C GLN A 156 24.46 9.55 0.83
N SER A 157 24.54 10.81 0.42
CA SER A 157 25.78 11.58 0.55
C SER A 157 25.95 12.07 2.01
N PRO A 158 27.11 12.63 2.39
CA PRO A 158 27.28 13.26 3.68
C PRO A 158 26.33 14.46 3.94
N TYR A 159 25.71 14.98 2.90
CA TYR A 159 24.93 16.22 2.95
C TYR A 159 23.43 15.98 2.72
N GLN A 160 23.08 15.03 1.84
CA GLN A 160 21.69 14.86 1.41
C GLN A 160 21.47 13.48 0.79
N ARG A 161 20.19 13.02 0.81
CA ARG A 161 19.75 11.85 0.08
C ARG A 161 19.43 12.22 -1.37
N ILE A 162 20.03 11.48 -2.29
CA ILE A 162 19.89 11.65 -3.73
C ILE A 162 19.04 10.50 -4.26
N GLU A 163 17.97 10.79 -4.99
CA GLU A 163 17.09 9.78 -5.58
C GLU A 163 16.72 10.16 -7.01
N VAL A 164 16.70 9.17 -7.91
CA VAL A 164 16.14 9.27 -9.24
C VAL A 164 15.10 8.19 -9.40
N HIS A 165 13.87 8.56 -9.77
CA HIS A 165 12.76 7.66 -9.97
C HIS A 165 12.23 7.74 -11.39
N GLU A 166 11.63 6.66 -11.88
CA GLU A 166 10.77 6.74 -13.06
C GLU A 166 9.44 7.39 -12.72
N SER A 167 8.90 8.15 -13.66
CA SER A 167 7.55 8.69 -13.61
C SER A 167 6.89 8.59 -14.99
N PRO A 168 5.63 8.09 -15.06
CA PRO A 168 4.92 8.00 -16.34
C PRO A 168 4.74 9.35 -17.04
N GLN A 169 4.52 10.39 -16.24
CA GLN A 169 4.27 11.75 -16.73
C GLN A 169 5.56 12.48 -17.09
N PHE A 170 6.56 12.40 -16.22
CA PHE A 170 7.73 13.29 -16.23
C PHE A 170 9.02 12.64 -16.72
N GLY A 171 9.00 11.31 -17.03
CA GLY A 171 10.23 10.56 -17.30
C GLY A 171 11.00 10.32 -16.02
N ARG A 172 12.30 10.59 -16.01
CA ARG A 172 13.12 10.52 -14.79
C ARG A 172 12.87 11.73 -13.91
N LEU A 173 12.53 11.48 -12.64
CA LEU A 173 12.36 12.51 -11.61
C LEU A 173 13.54 12.49 -10.66
N PHE A 174 14.21 13.61 -10.52
CA PHE A 174 15.31 13.83 -9.60
C PHE A 174 14.80 14.44 -8.29
N ARG A 175 15.21 13.87 -7.15
CA ARG A 175 14.82 14.32 -5.82
C ARG A 175 16.03 14.44 -4.90
N LEU A 176 16.00 15.45 -4.03
CA LEU A 176 16.97 15.65 -2.94
C LEU A 176 16.21 15.72 -1.61
N ASP A 177 16.57 14.86 -0.66
CA ASP A 177 15.93 14.74 0.67
C ASP A 177 14.41 14.53 0.63
N GLY A 178 13.86 14.15 -0.52
CA GLY A 178 12.44 13.96 -0.75
C GLY A 178 11.76 15.06 -1.54
N ASP A 179 12.43 16.20 -1.75
CA ASP A 179 11.91 17.32 -2.54
C ASP A 179 12.20 17.11 -4.03
N TYR A 180 11.28 17.52 -4.90
CA TYR A 180 11.42 17.42 -6.34
C TYR A 180 12.29 18.55 -6.88
N MET A 181 13.33 18.19 -7.60
CA MET A 181 14.29 19.15 -8.16
C MET A 181 14.03 19.41 -9.64
N THR A 182 14.13 18.36 -10.46
CA THR A 182 13.93 18.45 -11.91
C THR A 182 13.34 17.16 -12.45
N SER A 183 12.83 17.20 -13.69
CA SER A 183 12.36 16.04 -14.42
C SER A 183 12.86 16.06 -15.86
N GLU A 184 13.12 14.88 -16.41
CA GLU A 184 13.67 14.70 -17.77
C GLU A 184 12.83 15.38 -18.88
N LYS A 185 11.50 15.44 -18.70
CA LYS A 185 10.60 16.01 -19.71
C LYS A 185 10.31 17.50 -19.53
N GLU A 186 10.59 18.09 -18.37
CA GLU A 186 10.19 19.46 -18.08
C GLU A 186 11.34 20.35 -17.56
N GLU A 187 12.55 19.78 -17.39
CA GLU A 187 13.71 20.51 -16.88
C GLU A 187 14.06 21.71 -17.75
N PHE A 188 13.82 21.62 -19.06
CA PHE A 188 14.10 22.70 -20.00
C PHE A 188 13.32 23.98 -19.69
N PHE A 189 12.10 23.91 -19.18
CA PHE A 189 11.34 25.11 -18.77
C PHE A 189 12.09 25.91 -17.72
N TYR A 190 12.68 25.21 -16.76
CA TYR A 190 13.46 25.84 -15.70
C TYR A 190 14.82 26.33 -16.20
N HIS A 191 15.57 25.49 -16.90
CA HIS A 191 16.95 25.77 -17.31
C HIS A 191 17.01 26.82 -18.40
N GLU A 192 16.15 26.75 -19.42
CA GLU A 192 16.03 27.80 -20.42
C GLU A 192 15.64 29.14 -19.80
N ALA A 193 14.66 29.18 -18.93
CA ALA A 193 14.24 30.41 -18.25
C ALA A 193 15.32 30.97 -17.33
N LEU A 194 16.19 30.15 -16.77
CA LEU A 194 17.31 30.57 -15.93
C LEU A 194 18.45 31.14 -16.77
N VAL A 195 18.78 30.52 -17.90
CA VAL A 195 20.00 30.79 -18.67
C VAL A 195 19.76 31.77 -19.80
N HIS A 196 18.77 31.54 -20.65
CA HIS A 196 18.62 32.25 -21.93
C HIS A 196 18.35 33.76 -21.77
N PRO A 197 17.53 34.26 -20.85
CA PRO A 197 17.31 35.70 -20.72
C PRO A 197 18.57 36.46 -20.35
N ALA A 198 19.38 35.89 -19.46
CA ALA A 198 20.64 36.50 -19.04
C ALA A 198 21.68 36.45 -20.18
N ALA A 199 21.81 35.30 -20.83
CA ALA A 199 22.74 35.12 -21.96
C ALA A 199 22.40 36.03 -23.16
N ALA A 200 21.11 36.09 -23.52
CA ALA A 200 20.63 36.95 -24.61
C ALA A 200 20.83 38.45 -24.31
N SER A 201 20.59 38.86 -23.08
CA SER A 201 20.79 40.24 -22.64
C SER A 201 22.27 40.67 -22.66
N HIS A 202 23.17 39.74 -22.34
CA HIS A 202 24.61 39.98 -22.40
C HIS A 202 25.15 40.04 -23.85
N GLY A 203 24.57 39.29 -24.75
CA GLY A 203 24.84 39.27 -26.19
C GLY A 203 26.07 38.48 -26.65
N LYS A 204 27.21 38.54 -25.95
CA LYS A 204 28.47 37.85 -26.30
C LYS A 204 29.05 37.13 -25.08
N VAL A 205 28.36 36.11 -24.61
CA VAL A 205 28.82 35.29 -23.48
C VAL A 205 30.08 34.50 -23.90
N LYS A 206 31.14 34.53 -23.10
CA LYS A 206 32.38 33.77 -23.33
C LYS A 206 32.78 32.90 -22.13
N ARG A 207 32.35 33.27 -20.96
CA ARG A 207 32.63 32.55 -19.72
C ARG A 207 31.46 32.69 -18.80
N VAL A 208 31.07 31.59 -18.20
CA VAL A 208 29.97 31.51 -17.23
C VAL A 208 30.48 30.82 -15.98
N LEU A 209 29.99 31.23 -14.83
CA LEU A 209 30.13 30.55 -13.56
C LEU A 209 28.76 30.06 -13.14
N ILE A 210 28.62 28.73 -12.95
CA ILE A 210 27.42 28.11 -12.41
C ILE A 210 27.68 27.79 -10.94
N LEU A 211 26.84 28.27 -10.05
CA LEU A 211 26.85 27.91 -8.63
C LEU A 211 25.73 26.91 -8.36
N GLY A 212 26.07 25.66 -8.07
CA GLY A 212 25.14 24.54 -8.02
C GLY A 212 25.07 23.79 -9.37
N GLY A 213 23.87 23.52 -9.88
CA GLY A 213 23.70 22.90 -11.20
C GLY A 213 24.19 21.47 -11.29
N GLY A 214 23.97 20.68 -10.21
CA GLY A 214 24.43 19.29 -10.13
C GLY A 214 23.68 18.32 -11.07
N ASP A 215 22.55 18.73 -11.61
CA ASP A 215 21.79 18.01 -12.64
C ASP A 215 22.33 18.22 -14.08
N GLY A 216 23.15 19.25 -14.27
CA GLY A 216 23.78 19.54 -15.55
C GLY A 216 22.97 20.42 -16.52
N GLY A 217 21.66 20.60 -16.28
CA GLY A 217 20.76 21.27 -17.22
C GLY A 217 21.19 22.73 -17.54
N ALA A 218 21.54 23.50 -16.52
CA ALA A 218 22.07 24.87 -16.76
C ALA A 218 23.36 24.90 -17.59
N ALA A 219 24.20 23.86 -17.52
CA ALA A 219 25.40 23.75 -18.35
C ALA A 219 25.06 23.36 -19.79
N GLU A 220 24.06 22.50 -19.98
CA GLU A 220 23.55 22.08 -21.29
C GLU A 220 23.04 23.32 -22.08
N GLU A 221 22.24 24.16 -21.44
CA GLU A 221 21.69 25.38 -22.06
C GLU A 221 22.74 26.45 -22.40
N LEU A 222 23.96 26.30 -21.96
CA LEU A 222 25.09 27.23 -22.21
C LEU A 222 26.05 26.75 -23.30
N LEU A 223 25.94 25.50 -23.76
CA LEU A 223 26.80 24.88 -24.75
C LEU A 223 26.22 24.97 -26.17
#